data_e3e8b3fa23602257ae0350f2e4f0b743
#
_entry.id   e3e8b3fa23602257ae0350f2e4f0b743
#
_cell.length_a   1.000
_cell.length_b   1.000
_cell.length_c   1.000
_cell.angle_alpha   90.00
_cell.angle_beta   90.00
_cell.angle_gamma   90.00
#
_symmetry.space_group_name_H-M   'P 1'
#
loop_
_entity.id
_entity.type
_entity.pdbx_description
1 polymer ?
#
loop_
_entity_poly.entity_id
_entity_poly.type
_entity_poly.pdbx_seq_one_letter_code
_entity_poly.pdbx_strand_id
1 'polypeptide(L)'
;KTSHTVKIEPGLVYSFKVTAVNRGGESFPSEILSAYKAKREQEKVIIINGFDRISGPAVVNTSDRAGFDLSQDPGVPYISNISFCGAQTGFDRTQAGKEGKGSLGHSGNELEGMKIAGNTFDYPFIHGKAIQAAGKYSFVSCSDEAVENGLVTLEDYPVVDYILGLEKEDPANKAYYKTFSSAMQRIMTSYCQSGGNLFVSGAYVGSDMSGTQGNREFTEKILKYGYQSS
;
A
#
# COMPACT_ATOMS: atom_id res chain seq x y z
N LYS A 1 3.97 7.20 -23.68
CA LYS A 1 5.34 7.16 -23.14
C LYS A 1 5.25 6.43 -21.79
N THR A 2 5.96 5.35 -21.63
CA THR A 2 5.89 4.46 -20.46
C THR A 2 7.05 4.65 -19.48
N SER A 3 8.00 5.53 -19.83
CA SER A 3 9.16 5.83 -18.97
C SER A 3 9.58 7.27 -19.10
N HIS A 4 10.15 7.82 -18.04
CA HIS A 4 10.72 9.14 -18.00
C HIS A 4 11.95 9.16 -17.09
N THR A 5 13.03 9.80 -17.53
CA THR A 5 14.25 9.92 -16.75
C THR A 5 14.33 11.31 -16.13
N VAL A 6 14.52 11.33 -14.82
CA VAL A 6 14.71 12.56 -14.05
C VAL A 6 16.10 12.54 -13.42
N LYS A 7 16.83 13.63 -13.57
CA LYS A 7 18.11 13.81 -12.86
C LYS A 7 17.82 14.21 -11.43
N ILE A 8 18.39 13.50 -10.47
CA ILE A 8 18.31 13.84 -9.05
C ILE A 8 19.68 14.23 -8.50
N GLU A 9 19.70 15.19 -7.59
CA GLU A 9 20.92 15.64 -6.93
C GLU A 9 21.19 14.83 -5.66
N PRO A 10 22.44 14.43 -5.39
CA PRO A 10 22.79 13.73 -4.17
C PRO A 10 22.48 14.55 -2.91
N GLY A 11 21.95 13.89 -1.89
CA GLY A 11 21.66 14.49 -0.60
C GLY A 11 20.23 15.00 -0.42
N LEU A 12 19.40 14.98 -1.48
CA LEU A 12 17.99 15.37 -1.42
C LEU A 12 17.09 14.16 -1.68
N VAL A 13 15.98 14.09 -0.94
CA VAL A 13 14.90 13.13 -1.22
C VAL A 13 13.95 13.76 -2.22
N TYR A 14 13.65 13.02 -3.26
CA TYR A 14 12.71 13.40 -4.31
C TYR A 14 11.48 12.52 -4.21
N SER A 15 10.33 13.14 -4.39
CA SER A 15 9.04 12.42 -4.48
C SER A 15 8.40 12.67 -5.84
N PHE A 16 7.77 11.65 -6.37
CA PHE A 16 7.19 11.65 -7.70
C PHE A 16 5.76 11.12 -7.65
N LYS A 17 4.90 11.72 -8.44
CA LYS A 17 3.58 11.20 -8.80
C LYS A 17 3.35 11.43 -10.29
N VAL A 18 2.52 10.63 -10.90
CA VAL A 18 2.25 10.65 -12.34
C VAL A 18 0.77 10.86 -12.57
N THR A 19 0.46 11.72 -13.52
CA THR A 19 -0.90 11.92 -14.04
C THR A 19 -0.94 11.62 -15.52
N ALA A 20 -2.08 11.18 -16.02
CA ALA A 20 -2.35 11.05 -17.44
C ALA A 20 -3.13 12.27 -17.93
N VAL A 21 -2.68 12.86 -19.03
CA VAL A 21 -3.32 14.05 -19.62
C VAL A 21 -3.78 13.75 -21.04
N ASN A 22 -5.02 14.10 -21.34
CA ASN A 22 -5.61 14.02 -22.68
C ASN A 22 -6.50 15.24 -22.94
N ARG A 23 -7.24 15.22 -24.07
CA ARG A 23 -8.16 16.34 -24.41
C ARG A 23 -9.33 16.48 -23.44
N GLY A 24 -9.68 15.46 -22.70
CA GLY A 24 -10.76 15.47 -21.70
C GLY A 24 -10.35 15.99 -20.33
N GLY A 25 -9.03 16.16 -20.10
CA GLY A 25 -8.51 16.66 -18.83
C GLY A 25 -7.32 15.85 -18.33
N GLU A 26 -7.06 15.98 -17.03
CA GLU A 26 -5.99 15.33 -16.31
C GLU A 26 -6.57 14.30 -15.33
N SER A 27 -5.97 13.11 -15.26
CA SER A 27 -6.34 12.07 -14.32
C SER A 27 -5.97 12.43 -12.90
N PHE A 28 -6.54 11.70 -11.93
CA PHE A 28 -5.98 11.67 -10.58
C PHE A 28 -4.53 11.18 -10.62
N PRO A 29 -3.70 11.66 -9.69
CA PRO A 29 -2.31 11.22 -9.62
C PRO A 29 -2.19 9.75 -9.18
N SER A 30 -1.08 9.14 -9.56
CA SER A 30 -0.62 7.89 -8.99
C SER A 30 -0.30 8.05 -7.49
N GLU A 31 -0.03 6.95 -6.83
CA GLU A 31 0.65 6.94 -5.53
C GLU A 31 1.96 7.74 -5.57
N ILE A 32 2.45 8.14 -4.40
CA ILE A 32 3.69 8.89 -4.27
C ILE A 32 4.83 7.90 -4.06
N LEU A 33 5.76 7.89 -4.99
CA LEU A 33 7.01 7.17 -4.87
C LEU A 33 8.17 8.13 -4.63
N SER A 34 9.23 7.66 -3.99
CA SER A 34 10.35 8.50 -3.61
C SER A 34 11.69 7.85 -3.92
N ALA A 35 12.72 8.67 -4.08
CA ALA A 35 14.08 8.22 -4.30
C ALA A 35 15.08 9.16 -3.65
N TYR A 36 16.24 8.63 -3.30
CA TYR A 36 17.32 9.36 -2.69
C TYR A 36 18.67 8.80 -3.12
N LYS A 37 19.57 9.66 -3.47
CA LYS A 37 20.97 9.33 -3.72
C LYS A 37 21.83 9.88 -2.60
N ALA A 38 22.54 9.01 -1.89
CA ALA A 38 23.49 9.43 -0.86
C ALA A 38 24.67 10.18 -1.50
N LYS A 39 25.25 11.12 -0.77
CA LYS A 39 26.46 11.87 -1.22
C LYS A 39 27.68 10.96 -1.36
N ARG A 40 27.72 9.91 -0.54
CA ARG A 40 28.70 8.82 -0.65
C ARG A 40 27.91 7.57 -0.89
N GLU A 41 28.02 7.03 -2.08
CA GLU A 41 27.25 5.87 -2.47
C GLU A 41 27.69 4.66 -1.68
N GLN A 42 26.73 4.03 -1.01
CA GLN A 42 26.83 2.75 -0.33
C GLN A 42 25.74 1.84 -0.90
N GLU A 43 25.32 0.87 -0.12
CA GLU A 43 24.26 -0.04 -0.50
C GLU A 43 22.92 0.68 -0.71
N LYS A 44 22.03 0.06 -1.48
CA LYS A 44 20.70 0.58 -1.79
C LYS A 44 19.64 -0.17 -1.00
N VAL A 45 18.68 0.56 -0.49
CA VAL A 45 17.42 0.03 0.07
C VAL A 45 16.33 0.19 -0.98
N ILE A 46 15.48 -0.79 -1.13
CA ILE A 46 14.22 -0.61 -1.86
C ILE A 46 13.06 -0.50 -0.88
N ILE A 47 12.25 0.54 -1.06
CA ILE A 47 10.98 0.73 -0.37
C ILE A 47 9.89 0.25 -1.31
N ILE A 48 9.11 -0.73 -0.88
CA ILE A 48 7.94 -1.23 -1.61
C ILE A 48 6.70 -0.66 -0.95
N ASN A 49 5.93 0.12 -1.70
CA ASN A 49 4.63 0.60 -1.27
C ASN A 49 3.57 -0.43 -1.63
N GLY A 50 3.03 -1.11 -0.64
CA GLY A 50 1.98 -2.11 -0.79
C GLY A 50 0.65 -1.68 -0.18
N PHE A 51 0.46 -0.37 0.03
CA PHE A 51 -0.79 0.18 0.51
C PHE A 51 -1.59 0.80 -0.63
N ASP A 52 -2.51 0.04 -1.19
CA ASP A 52 -3.33 0.44 -2.35
C ASP A 52 -4.75 0.77 -1.99
N ARG A 53 -5.21 0.16 -0.94
CA ARG A 53 -6.61 0.13 -0.58
C ARG A 53 -7.13 1.49 -0.14
N ILE A 54 -8.23 1.90 -0.75
CA ILE A 54 -9.11 2.92 -0.18
C ILE A 54 -10.15 2.16 0.64
N SER A 55 -10.18 2.40 1.95
CA SER A 55 -11.16 1.76 2.82
C SER A 55 -11.99 2.77 3.58
N GLY A 56 -13.26 2.48 3.69
CA GLY A 56 -14.13 3.12 4.68
C GLY A 56 -13.78 2.66 6.10
N PRO A 57 -14.38 3.30 7.11
CA PRO A 57 -14.26 2.89 8.50
C PRO A 57 -14.82 1.46 8.72
N ALA A 58 -14.43 0.85 9.84
CA ALA A 58 -15.01 -0.43 10.24
C ALA A 58 -16.53 -0.35 10.36
N VAL A 59 -17.22 -1.21 9.67
CA VAL A 59 -18.70 -1.26 9.66
C VAL A 59 -19.18 -2.07 10.87
N VAL A 60 -20.11 -1.49 11.61
CA VAL A 60 -20.90 -2.19 12.62
C VAL A 60 -22.30 -2.41 12.07
N ASN A 61 -22.71 -3.66 11.99
CA ASN A 61 -24.06 -4.02 11.55
C ASN A 61 -24.55 -5.19 12.40
N THR A 62 -25.19 -4.87 13.53
CA THR A 62 -25.76 -5.82 14.46
C THR A 62 -27.26 -5.66 14.52
N SER A 63 -27.97 -6.53 15.25
CA SER A 63 -29.43 -6.45 15.39
C SER A 63 -29.92 -5.17 16.08
N ASP A 64 -29.07 -4.51 16.84
CA ASP A 64 -29.38 -3.34 17.67
C ASP A 64 -28.65 -2.06 17.26
N ARG A 65 -27.59 -2.19 16.46
CA ARG A 65 -26.79 -1.05 15.99
C ARG A 65 -26.32 -1.23 14.55
N ALA A 66 -26.31 -0.14 13.80
CA ALA A 66 -25.66 -0.04 12.51
C ALA A 66 -24.88 1.28 12.42
N GLY A 67 -23.75 1.26 11.75
CA GLY A 67 -22.89 2.45 11.57
C GLY A 67 -21.43 2.12 11.40
N PHE A 68 -20.59 3.05 11.84
CA PHE A 68 -19.14 2.90 11.72
C PHE A 68 -18.47 2.94 13.10
N ASP A 69 -17.50 2.08 13.31
CA ASP A 69 -16.66 2.09 14.50
C ASP A 69 -15.28 2.63 14.14
N LEU A 70 -15.10 3.93 14.33
CA LEU A 70 -13.85 4.63 14.03
C LEU A 70 -12.72 4.27 14.98
N SER A 71 -13.03 3.63 16.12
CA SER A 71 -12.00 3.19 17.06
C SER A 71 -11.34 1.89 16.60
N GLN A 72 -12.08 1.06 15.88
CA GLN A 72 -11.58 -0.18 15.30
C GLN A 72 -10.77 0.05 14.04
N ASP A 73 -11.34 0.81 13.11
CA ASP A 73 -10.70 1.20 11.86
C ASP A 73 -11.27 2.56 11.44
N PRO A 74 -10.51 3.64 11.54
CA PRO A 74 -10.99 4.96 11.14
C PRO A 74 -11.13 5.10 9.62
N GLY A 75 -10.74 4.10 8.85
CA GLY A 75 -10.64 4.18 7.42
C GLY A 75 -9.42 5.00 6.96
N VAL A 76 -9.34 5.23 5.66
CA VAL A 76 -8.30 6.08 5.08
C VAL A 76 -8.67 7.54 5.33
N PRO A 77 -7.90 8.31 6.09
CA PRO A 77 -8.19 9.71 6.34
C PRO A 77 -7.98 10.53 5.06
N TYR A 78 -8.92 11.41 4.77
CA TYR A 78 -8.91 12.22 3.55
C TYR A 78 -9.18 13.70 3.82
N ILE A 79 -9.57 14.03 5.01
CA ILE A 79 -10.29 15.22 5.46
C ILE A 79 -9.80 16.53 4.86
N SER A 80 -8.51 16.74 4.75
CA SER A 80 -7.93 17.98 4.26
C SER A 80 -7.34 17.88 2.88
N ASN A 81 -7.31 16.69 2.29
CA ASN A 81 -6.68 16.44 1.02
C ASN A 81 -7.67 15.78 0.06
N ILE A 82 -8.14 16.57 -0.89
CA ILE A 82 -9.02 16.12 -1.95
C ILE A 82 -8.27 15.51 -3.14
N SER A 83 -6.95 15.40 -3.05
CA SER A 83 -6.16 14.69 -4.06
C SER A 83 -6.47 13.22 -3.96
N PHE A 84 -7.22 12.73 -4.88
CA PHE A 84 -7.59 11.34 -4.96
C PHE A 84 -6.54 10.58 -5.76
N CYS A 85 -6.03 9.51 -5.22
CA CYS A 85 -5.08 8.63 -5.89
C CYS A 85 -5.80 7.39 -6.42
N GLY A 86 -6.13 7.42 -7.67
CA GLY A 86 -6.73 6.31 -8.36
C GLY A 86 -8.26 6.24 -8.28
N ALA A 87 -8.83 5.29 -8.99
CA ALA A 87 -10.23 4.98 -8.93
C ALA A 87 -10.60 4.50 -7.52
N GLN A 88 -11.84 4.67 -7.15
CA GLN A 88 -12.40 3.91 -6.03
C GLN A 88 -12.43 2.44 -6.47
N THR A 89 -11.28 1.80 -6.36
CA THR A 89 -11.17 0.40 -6.71
C THR A 89 -12.08 -0.35 -5.75
N GLY A 90 -12.99 -1.10 -6.29
CA GLY A 90 -13.98 -1.78 -5.50
C GLY A 90 -15.36 -1.11 -5.45
N PHE A 91 -15.49 0.18 -5.74
CA PHE A 91 -16.80 0.78 -5.86
C PHE A 91 -17.46 0.45 -7.20
N ASP A 92 -18.68 -0.08 -7.12
CA ASP A 92 -19.53 -0.32 -8.27
C ASP A 92 -20.85 0.41 -8.02
N ARG A 93 -21.14 1.42 -8.84
CA ARG A 93 -22.37 2.20 -8.79
C ARG A 93 -23.62 1.32 -8.74
N THR A 94 -23.65 0.20 -9.45
CA THR A 94 -24.79 -0.70 -9.49
C THR A 94 -25.01 -1.45 -8.17
N GLN A 95 -23.99 -1.46 -7.31
CA GLN A 95 -23.99 -2.07 -6.00
C GLN A 95 -24.14 -1.08 -4.85
N ALA A 96 -24.26 0.21 -5.16
CA ALA A 96 -24.45 1.24 -4.13
C ALA A 96 -25.70 0.93 -3.29
N GLY A 97 -25.55 1.01 -1.97
CA GLY A 97 -26.61 0.68 -1.02
C GLY A 97 -26.94 -0.81 -0.83
N LYS A 98 -26.14 -1.71 -1.45
CA LYS A 98 -26.31 -3.15 -1.33
C LYS A 98 -25.14 -3.75 -0.52
N GLU A 99 -25.34 -4.92 0.03
CA GLU A 99 -24.26 -5.72 0.60
C GLU A 99 -23.48 -6.45 -0.51
N GLY A 100 -22.19 -6.68 -0.27
CA GLY A 100 -21.35 -7.48 -1.15
C GLY A 100 -20.24 -6.70 -1.85
N LYS A 101 -19.55 -7.41 -2.74
CA LYS A 101 -18.39 -6.86 -3.45
C LYS A 101 -18.76 -5.67 -4.32
N GLY A 102 -17.98 -4.62 -4.22
CA GLY A 102 -18.18 -3.40 -4.99
C GLY A 102 -19.19 -2.43 -4.34
N SER A 103 -19.64 -2.72 -3.12
CA SER A 103 -20.55 -1.91 -2.34
C SER A 103 -19.81 -1.06 -1.32
N LEU A 104 -20.35 0.11 -1.02
CA LEU A 104 -19.95 0.91 0.15
C LEU A 104 -20.87 0.66 1.36
N GLY A 105 -21.45 -0.52 1.44
CA GLY A 105 -22.39 -0.87 2.50
C GLY A 105 -23.69 -0.05 2.40
N HIS A 106 -24.11 0.53 3.50
CA HIS A 106 -25.37 1.30 3.57
C HIS A 106 -25.28 2.71 2.96
N SER A 107 -24.14 3.12 2.42
CA SER A 107 -24.08 4.35 1.64
C SER A 107 -24.87 4.20 0.34
N GLY A 108 -25.55 5.24 -0.06
CA GLY A 108 -26.17 5.33 -1.38
C GLY A 108 -25.12 5.60 -2.46
N ASN A 109 -25.57 6.20 -3.55
CA ASN A 109 -24.70 6.65 -4.63
C ASN A 109 -24.23 8.11 -4.47
N GLU A 110 -24.28 8.63 -3.27
CA GLU A 110 -23.90 10.02 -2.94
C GLU A 110 -22.43 10.31 -3.25
N LEU A 111 -21.60 9.25 -3.22
CA LEU A 111 -20.18 9.36 -3.51
C LEU A 111 -19.85 9.22 -5.00
N GLU A 112 -20.87 8.97 -5.83
CA GLU A 112 -20.66 8.87 -7.26
C GLU A 112 -20.20 10.20 -7.85
N GLY A 113 -19.09 10.16 -8.58
CA GLY A 113 -18.47 11.35 -9.15
C GLY A 113 -17.84 12.30 -8.13
N MET A 114 -17.94 12.00 -6.83
CA MET A 114 -17.23 12.74 -5.81
C MET A 114 -15.74 12.34 -5.79
N LYS A 115 -14.90 13.32 -5.48
CA LYS A 115 -13.49 13.06 -5.20
C LYS A 115 -13.39 12.55 -3.77
N ILE A 116 -12.98 11.29 -3.65
CA ILE A 116 -12.63 10.70 -2.37
C ILE A 116 -11.12 10.69 -2.27
N ALA A 117 -10.58 11.32 -1.25
CA ALA A 117 -9.17 11.25 -0.98
C ALA A 117 -8.83 9.84 -0.49
N GLY A 118 -7.85 9.25 -1.08
CA GLY A 118 -7.30 7.97 -0.68
C GLY A 118 -5.87 7.88 -1.15
N ASN A 119 -5.07 7.08 -0.55
CA ASN A 119 -3.68 6.82 -0.94
C ASN A 119 -2.85 8.03 -1.36
N THR A 120 -3.11 9.19 -0.75
CA THR A 120 -2.25 10.36 -0.88
C THR A 120 -1.09 10.32 0.10
N PHE A 121 -0.96 9.20 0.82
CA PHE A 121 0.10 9.00 1.78
C PHE A 121 1.45 8.92 1.09
N ASP A 122 2.38 9.65 1.62
CA ASP A 122 3.75 9.70 1.17
C ASP A 122 4.66 8.82 2.04
N TYR A 123 4.19 7.64 2.40
CA TYR A 123 4.95 6.68 3.22
C TYR A 123 6.36 6.42 2.68
N PRO A 124 6.58 6.24 1.37
CA PRO A 124 7.93 6.10 0.83
C PRO A 124 8.80 7.32 1.10
N PHE A 125 8.24 8.53 1.17
CA PHE A 125 8.98 9.73 1.56
C PHE A 125 9.31 9.70 3.07
N ILE A 126 8.34 9.36 3.92
CA ILE A 126 8.52 9.31 5.38
C ILE A 126 9.61 8.31 5.76
N HIS A 127 9.52 7.08 5.27
CA HIS A 127 10.54 6.05 5.49
C HIS A 127 11.87 6.45 4.85
N GLY A 128 11.82 7.00 3.65
CA GLY A 128 12.99 7.50 2.93
C GLY A 128 13.73 8.61 3.69
N LYS A 129 13.01 9.49 4.38
CA LYS A 129 13.63 10.50 5.26
C LYS A 129 14.37 9.87 6.44
N ALA A 130 13.85 8.79 7.01
CA ALA A 130 14.53 8.05 8.07
C ALA A 130 15.82 7.38 7.53
N ILE A 131 15.76 6.77 6.34
CA ILE A 131 16.93 6.19 5.67
C ILE A 131 17.98 7.28 5.36
N GLN A 132 17.54 8.44 4.84
CA GLN A 132 18.42 9.59 4.62
C GLN A 132 19.12 10.04 5.92
N ALA A 133 18.36 10.13 7.02
CA ALA A 133 18.89 10.57 8.31
C ALA A 133 19.94 9.58 8.87
N ALA A 134 19.81 8.29 8.60
CA ALA A 134 20.82 7.30 8.94
C ALA A 134 22.15 7.50 8.18
N GLY A 135 22.11 8.17 7.04
CA GLY A 135 23.31 8.64 6.30
C GLY A 135 24.13 7.55 5.63
N LYS A 136 23.64 6.31 5.59
CA LYS A 136 24.39 5.14 5.12
C LYS A 136 23.96 4.62 3.75
N TYR A 137 22.69 4.84 3.37
CA TYR A 137 22.08 4.17 2.24
C TYR A 137 21.47 5.17 1.26
N SER A 138 21.55 4.83 -0.02
CA SER A 138 20.62 5.36 -1.03
C SER A 138 19.33 4.55 -0.99
N PHE A 139 18.22 5.10 -1.50
CA PHE A 139 17.02 4.29 -1.67
C PHE A 139 16.28 4.61 -2.97
N VAL A 140 15.54 3.64 -3.42
CA VAL A 140 14.52 3.75 -4.47
C VAL A 140 13.20 3.23 -3.93
N SER A 141 12.09 3.53 -4.58
CA SER A 141 10.81 2.94 -4.23
C SER A 141 10.04 2.47 -5.47
N CYS A 142 9.16 1.51 -5.26
CA CYS A 142 8.23 1.00 -6.27
C CYS A 142 6.91 0.60 -5.61
N SER A 143 5.89 0.32 -6.42
CA SER A 143 4.71 -0.38 -5.94
C SER A 143 4.98 -1.89 -5.84
N ASP A 144 4.15 -2.59 -5.09
CA ASP A 144 4.25 -4.05 -4.97
C ASP A 144 3.85 -4.76 -6.26
N GLU A 145 2.92 -4.22 -7.07
CA GLU A 145 2.62 -4.78 -8.38
C GLU A 145 3.83 -4.76 -9.32
N ALA A 146 4.71 -3.78 -9.18
CA ALA A 146 5.94 -3.76 -9.98
C ALA A 146 6.85 -4.95 -9.63
N VAL A 147 6.87 -5.37 -8.38
CA VAL A 147 7.57 -6.56 -7.90
C VAL A 147 6.84 -7.83 -8.31
N GLU A 148 5.53 -7.91 -8.09
CA GLU A 148 4.71 -9.07 -8.43
C GLU A 148 4.71 -9.39 -9.92
N ASN A 149 4.73 -8.38 -10.76
CA ASN A 149 4.80 -8.51 -12.22
C ASN A 149 6.23 -8.68 -12.76
N GLY A 150 7.23 -8.77 -11.89
CA GLY A 150 8.63 -8.98 -12.29
C GLY A 150 9.28 -7.79 -12.99
N LEU A 151 8.70 -6.59 -12.87
CA LEU A 151 9.29 -5.35 -13.40
C LEU A 151 10.45 -4.85 -12.51
N VAL A 152 10.42 -5.24 -11.25
CA VAL A 152 11.46 -4.96 -10.26
C VAL A 152 11.84 -6.27 -9.59
N THR A 153 13.15 -6.56 -9.54
CA THR A 153 13.71 -7.69 -8.82
C THR A 153 14.36 -7.24 -7.53
N LEU A 154 14.31 -8.04 -6.49
CA LEU A 154 14.81 -7.68 -5.16
C LEU A 154 16.27 -8.07 -4.94
N GLU A 155 16.86 -8.84 -5.83
CA GLU A 155 18.21 -9.42 -5.72
C GLU A 155 19.32 -8.36 -5.62
N ASP A 156 19.10 -7.19 -6.22
CA ASP A 156 20.04 -6.06 -6.19
C ASP A 156 19.98 -5.22 -4.91
N TYR A 157 19.08 -5.58 -3.98
CA TYR A 157 18.82 -4.80 -2.77
C TYR A 157 19.05 -5.65 -1.52
N PRO A 158 20.07 -5.32 -0.71
CA PRO A 158 20.33 -6.05 0.54
C PRO A 158 19.25 -5.82 1.61
N VAL A 159 18.45 -4.77 1.47
CA VAL A 159 17.36 -4.42 2.39
C VAL A 159 16.12 -4.04 1.61
N VAL A 160 15.01 -4.65 1.97
CA VAL A 160 13.65 -4.33 1.53
C VAL A 160 12.88 -3.74 2.70
N ASP A 161 12.27 -2.58 2.49
CA ASP A 161 11.31 -1.95 3.38
C ASP A 161 9.91 -2.04 2.74
N TYR A 162 9.07 -2.95 3.24
CA TYR A 162 7.74 -3.19 2.71
C TYR A 162 6.67 -2.52 3.56
N ILE A 163 6.02 -1.52 3.00
CA ILE A 163 5.06 -0.67 3.68
C ILE A 163 3.65 -1.08 3.29
N LEU A 164 2.88 -1.53 4.26
CA LEU A 164 1.50 -1.99 4.06
C LEU A 164 0.45 -1.03 4.63
N GLY A 165 0.84 -0.05 5.45
CA GLY A 165 -0.09 0.94 5.99
C GLY A 165 -1.32 0.30 6.63
N LEU A 166 -2.50 0.59 6.08
CA LEU A 166 -3.79 0.01 6.46
C LEU A 166 -4.26 -1.10 5.49
N GLU A 167 -3.36 -1.69 4.74
CA GLU A 167 -3.69 -2.78 3.81
C GLU A 167 -4.22 -4.00 4.56
N LYS A 168 -5.34 -4.51 4.12
CA LYS A 168 -5.96 -5.74 4.61
C LYS A 168 -6.95 -6.29 3.59
N GLU A 169 -7.28 -7.56 3.71
CA GLU A 169 -8.39 -8.15 2.96
C GLU A 169 -9.71 -7.49 3.37
N ASP A 170 -10.48 -7.09 2.37
CA ASP A 170 -11.83 -6.58 2.56
C ASP A 170 -12.77 -7.35 1.63
N PRO A 171 -13.61 -8.25 2.17
CA PRO A 171 -14.53 -9.05 1.37
C PRO A 171 -15.58 -8.21 0.61
N ALA A 172 -15.84 -6.98 1.07
CA ALA A 172 -16.77 -6.08 0.41
C ALA A 172 -16.18 -5.42 -0.84
N ASN A 173 -14.87 -5.38 -0.97
CA ASN A 173 -14.22 -4.81 -2.13
C ASN A 173 -14.30 -5.73 -3.35
N LYS A 174 -14.44 -5.11 -4.52
CA LYS A 174 -14.44 -5.81 -5.80
C LYS A 174 -13.03 -6.26 -6.19
N ALA A 175 -12.02 -5.46 -5.89
CA ALA A 175 -10.63 -5.83 -6.03
C ALA A 175 -10.17 -6.65 -4.83
N TYR A 176 -9.24 -7.56 -5.07
CA TYR A 176 -8.63 -8.35 -4.02
C TYR A 176 -7.46 -7.58 -3.41
N TYR A 177 -7.57 -7.31 -2.14
CA TYR A 177 -6.51 -6.74 -1.34
C TYR A 177 -6.05 -7.73 -0.28
N LYS A 178 -4.79 -7.72 0.02
CA LYS A 178 -4.18 -8.57 1.04
C LYS A 178 -2.84 -7.99 1.46
N THR A 179 -2.55 -7.98 2.75
CA THR A 179 -1.23 -7.57 3.24
C THR A 179 -0.08 -8.30 2.55
N PHE A 180 -0.24 -9.59 2.32
CA PHE A 180 0.66 -10.37 1.48
C PHE A 180 -0.14 -11.25 0.54
N SER A 181 -0.17 -10.88 -0.72
CA SER A 181 -0.68 -11.76 -1.77
C SER A 181 0.14 -13.06 -1.83
N SER A 182 -0.42 -14.08 -2.45
CA SER A 182 0.32 -15.34 -2.65
C SER A 182 1.58 -15.15 -3.51
N ALA A 183 1.59 -14.17 -4.41
CA ALA A 183 2.76 -13.83 -5.21
C ALA A 183 3.83 -13.20 -4.33
N MET A 184 3.46 -12.19 -3.54
CA MET A 184 4.38 -11.50 -2.64
C MET A 184 4.95 -12.45 -1.57
N GLN A 185 4.14 -13.36 -1.01
CA GLN A 185 4.64 -14.37 -0.08
C GLN A 185 5.77 -15.23 -0.70
N ARG A 186 5.60 -15.67 -1.95
CA ARG A 186 6.65 -16.45 -2.65
C ARG A 186 7.92 -15.63 -2.88
N ILE A 187 7.76 -14.39 -3.35
CA ILE A 187 8.88 -13.48 -3.63
C ILE A 187 9.66 -13.18 -2.35
N MET A 188 8.97 -12.80 -1.28
CA MET A 188 9.62 -12.50 0.01
C MET A 188 10.25 -13.73 0.66
N THR A 189 9.65 -14.91 0.47
CA THR A 189 10.25 -16.17 0.91
C THR A 189 11.59 -16.41 0.20
N SER A 190 11.62 -16.32 -1.13
CA SER A 190 12.85 -16.49 -1.91
C SER A 190 13.90 -15.47 -1.53
N TYR A 191 13.51 -14.21 -1.43
CA TYR A 191 14.39 -13.10 -1.05
C TYR A 191 15.05 -13.33 0.33
N CYS A 192 14.26 -13.66 1.36
CA CYS A 192 14.78 -13.91 2.70
C CYS A 192 15.67 -15.16 2.76
N GLN A 193 15.31 -16.23 2.03
CA GLN A 193 16.12 -17.45 1.95
C GLN A 193 17.45 -17.23 1.24
N SER A 194 17.52 -16.27 0.33
CA SER A 194 18.76 -15.85 -0.32
C SER A 194 19.61 -14.88 0.51
N GLY A 195 19.20 -14.59 1.75
CA GLY A 195 19.97 -13.75 2.68
C GLY A 195 19.57 -12.26 2.66
N GLY A 196 18.50 -11.90 1.99
CA GLY A 196 17.96 -10.54 2.02
C GLY A 196 17.36 -10.16 3.38
N ASN A 197 17.45 -8.89 3.73
CA ASN A 197 16.90 -8.35 4.98
C ASN A 197 15.56 -7.66 4.69
N LEU A 198 14.51 -8.12 5.33
CA LEU A 198 13.15 -7.63 5.16
C LEU A 198 12.67 -6.89 6.40
N PHE A 199 12.27 -5.63 6.23
CA PHE A 199 11.51 -4.85 7.20
C PHE A 199 10.09 -4.70 6.69
N VAL A 200 9.09 -4.97 7.54
CA VAL A 200 7.67 -4.89 7.19
C VAL A 200 6.96 -4.01 8.21
N SER A 201 6.13 -3.11 7.72
CA SER A 201 5.27 -2.28 8.55
C SER A 201 3.84 -2.27 8.02
N GLY A 202 2.86 -2.38 8.93
CA GLY A 202 1.45 -2.35 8.58
C GLY A 202 0.56 -2.68 9.77
N ALA A 203 -0.62 -2.08 9.80
CA ALA A 203 -1.54 -2.21 10.93
C ALA A 203 -2.16 -3.61 11.05
N TYR A 204 -2.32 -4.31 9.92
CA TYR A 204 -3.07 -5.57 9.86
C TYR A 204 -2.22 -6.79 9.50
N VAL A 205 -0.90 -6.67 9.46
CA VAL A 205 -0.01 -7.78 9.09
C VAL A 205 -0.31 -9.04 9.91
N GLY A 206 -0.51 -8.87 11.22
CA GLY A 206 -0.84 -10.00 12.10
C GLY A 206 -2.21 -10.58 11.84
N SER A 207 -3.26 -9.78 11.96
CA SER A 207 -4.65 -10.24 11.88
C SER A 207 -5.01 -10.74 10.50
N ASP A 208 -4.62 -10.04 9.45
CA ASP A 208 -4.96 -10.40 8.07
C ASP A 208 -4.24 -11.67 7.58
N MET A 209 -3.08 -11.98 8.18
CA MET A 209 -2.30 -13.17 7.86
C MET A 209 -2.57 -14.37 8.79
N SER A 210 -3.53 -14.27 9.71
CA SER A 210 -3.83 -15.34 10.67
C SER A 210 -4.83 -16.38 10.17
N GLY A 211 -5.57 -16.08 9.10
CA GLY A 211 -6.77 -16.83 8.68
C GLY A 211 -6.51 -18.24 8.17
N THR A 212 -5.39 -18.52 7.50
CA THR A 212 -5.08 -19.82 6.92
C THR A 212 -3.79 -20.40 7.46
N GLN A 213 -3.65 -21.73 7.36
CA GLN A 213 -2.40 -22.39 7.75
C GLN A 213 -1.20 -21.89 6.93
N GLY A 214 -1.35 -21.73 5.60
CA GLY A 214 -0.26 -21.24 4.75
C GLY A 214 0.20 -19.84 5.13
N ASN A 215 -0.73 -18.95 5.44
CA ASN A 215 -0.39 -17.60 5.90
C ASN A 215 0.35 -17.64 7.25
N ARG A 216 -0.10 -18.47 8.21
CA ARG A 216 0.59 -18.63 9.49
C ARG A 216 2.00 -19.19 9.32
N GLU A 217 2.16 -20.18 8.45
CA GLU A 217 3.48 -20.74 8.15
C GLU A 217 4.43 -19.68 7.54
N PHE A 218 3.94 -18.84 6.67
CA PHE A 218 4.71 -17.72 6.12
C PHE A 218 5.12 -16.74 7.23
N THR A 219 4.20 -16.33 8.09
CA THR A 219 4.51 -15.38 9.18
C THR A 219 5.51 -15.99 10.17
N GLU A 220 5.34 -17.24 10.56
CA GLU A 220 6.23 -17.91 11.51
C GLU A 220 7.63 -18.21 10.92
N LYS A 221 7.67 -18.71 9.69
CA LYS A 221 8.94 -19.16 9.08
C LYS A 221 9.73 -18.01 8.44
N ILE A 222 9.07 -17.05 7.86
CA ILE A 222 9.69 -15.94 7.11
C ILE A 222 9.71 -14.66 7.93
N LEU A 223 8.55 -14.19 8.39
CA LEU A 223 8.43 -12.95 9.15
C LEU A 223 8.78 -13.10 10.63
N LYS A 224 8.97 -14.34 11.11
CA LYS A 224 9.45 -14.69 12.45
C LYS A 224 8.54 -14.23 13.60
N TYR A 225 7.23 -14.19 13.38
CA TYR A 225 6.26 -13.93 14.45
C TYR A 225 5.06 -14.87 14.38
N GLY A 226 4.39 -15.05 15.53
CA GLY A 226 3.11 -15.72 15.65
C GLY A 226 2.04 -14.75 16.16
N TYR A 227 0.93 -14.65 15.44
CA TYR A 227 -0.21 -13.83 15.85
C TYR A 227 -1.00 -14.52 16.95
N GLN A 228 -1.29 -13.82 18.05
CA GLN A 228 -2.06 -14.34 19.18
C GLN A 228 -3.51 -13.83 19.16
N SER A 229 -3.70 -12.53 19.18
CA SER A 229 -5.01 -11.88 19.18
C SER A 229 -4.86 -10.37 18.91
N SER A 230 -5.93 -9.72 18.53
CA SER A 230 -6.07 -8.28 18.42
C SER A 230 -7.13 -7.78 19.38
#